data_f2c8760c8de1dfc09dbf21139f03ad03
#
_entry.id   f2c8760c8de1dfc09dbf21139f03ad03
#
_cell.length_a   1.000
_cell.length_b   1.000
_cell.length_c   1.000
_cell.angle_alpha   90.00
_cell.angle_beta   90.00
_cell.angle_gamma   90.00
#
_symmetry.space_group_name_H-M   'P 1'
#
loop_
_entity.id
_entity.type
_entity.pdbx_description
1 polymer ?
#
loop_
_entity_poly.entity_id
_entity_poly.type
_entity_poly.pdbx_seq_one_letter_code
_entity_poly.pdbx_strand_id
1 'polypeptide(L)'
;MTTIAIDRNEIAADGLRLFTDLIAGTKHQKIVVTDDAVYAFTGTLPAMAPMIEWHKAGADPDKLPSNLGSDWGSLIVINHDDGIHKYACSCVYKECFSPPIAFGAGADYALGAMWHGASAREAVEYICERTNHTGGEVMSVDIRRFLAQIKEAAE
;
A
#
# COMPACT_ATOMS: atom_id res chain seq x y z
N MET A 1 8.34 0.81 9.89
CA MET A 1 6.87 0.60 9.79
C MET A 1 6.33 1.46 8.67
N THR A 2 5.12 1.23 8.23
CA THR A 2 4.56 1.87 7.02
C THR A 2 3.12 2.23 7.28
N THR A 3 2.68 3.36 6.77
CA THR A 3 1.27 3.71 6.68
C THR A 3 0.92 3.99 5.23
N ILE A 4 -0.10 3.31 4.73
CA ILE A 4 -0.67 3.49 3.40
C ILE A 4 -2.13 3.89 3.57
N ALA A 5 -2.54 4.95 2.91
CA ALA A 5 -3.92 5.41 2.87
C ALA A 5 -4.39 5.48 1.42
N ILE A 6 -5.63 5.09 1.17
CA ILE A 6 -6.24 5.08 -0.16
C ILE A 6 -7.64 5.68 -0.04
N ASP A 7 -7.87 6.78 -0.73
CA ASP A 7 -9.19 7.33 -0.96
C ASP A 7 -9.67 7.04 -2.40
N ARG A 8 -10.71 7.70 -2.86
CA ARG A 8 -11.25 7.50 -4.21
C ARG A 8 -10.40 8.11 -5.31
N ASN A 9 -9.44 8.95 -4.98
CA ASN A 9 -8.65 9.73 -5.91
C ASN A 9 -7.18 9.33 -5.92
N GLU A 10 -6.63 8.99 -4.75
CA GLU A 10 -5.20 8.78 -4.59
C GLU A 10 -4.86 7.70 -3.58
N ILE A 11 -3.65 7.17 -3.72
CA ILE A 11 -2.95 6.40 -2.71
C ILE A 11 -1.79 7.24 -2.19
N ALA A 12 -1.57 7.23 -0.89
CA ALA A 12 -0.45 7.90 -0.24
C ALA A 12 0.27 6.96 0.72
N ALA A 13 1.57 7.14 0.86
CA ALA A 13 2.41 6.40 1.79
C ALA A 13 3.51 7.29 2.37
N ASP A 14 3.95 6.97 3.57
CA ASP A 14 5.09 7.61 4.20
C ASP A 14 6.41 7.13 3.61
N GLY A 15 7.47 7.90 3.79
CA GLY A 15 8.81 7.61 3.27
C GLY A 15 9.80 7.10 4.31
N LEU A 16 9.36 6.88 5.56
CA LEU A 16 10.27 6.48 6.64
C LEU A 16 10.73 5.04 6.51
N ARG A 17 12.04 4.85 6.59
CA ARG A 17 12.66 3.54 6.75
C ARG A 17 13.39 3.49 8.08
N LEU A 18 13.03 2.52 8.90
CA LEU A 18 13.69 2.25 10.18
C LEU A 18 14.56 0.99 10.08
N PHE A 19 15.71 1.03 10.75
CA PHE A 19 16.51 -0.13 11.06
C PHE A 19 16.63 -0.19 12.57
N THR A 20 15.90 -1.11 13.19
CA THR A 20 15.61 -1.07 14.63
C THR A 20 15.03 0.30 15.03
N ASP A 21 15.70 1.05 15.89
CA ASP A 21 15.29 2.40 16.32
C ASP A 21 15.98 3.54 15.55
N LEU A 22 16.81 3.19 14.55
CA LEU A 22 17.53 4.16 13.73
C LEU A 22 16.74 4.54 12.48
N ILE A 23 16.70 5.82 12.17
CA ILE A 23 16.17 6.30 10.90
C ILE A 23 17.22 5.98 9.81
N ALA A 24 16.92 4.99 8.97
CA ALA A 24 17.77 4.59 7.86
C ALA A 24 17.49 5.39 6.59
N GLY A 25 16.33 6.06 6.51
CA GLY A 25 15.99 6.95 5.41
C GLY A 25 14.62 7.56 5.59
N THR A 26 14.38 8.66 4.88
CA THR A 26 13.13 9.46 4.95
C THR A 26 12.43 9.61 3.59
N LYS A 27 13.03 9.09 2.52
CA LYS A 27 12.50 9.17 1.14
C LYS A 27 12.39 7.78 0.50
N HIS A 28 12.04 6.78 1.30
CA HIS A 28 11.92 5.44 0.77
C HIS A 28 10.64 5.29 -0.05
N GLN A 29 10.80 4.75 -1.26
CA GLN A 29 9.67 4.55 -2.17
C GLN A 29 8.89 3.29 -1.79
N LYS A 30 7.66 3.47 -1.35
CA LYS A 30 6.75 2.40 -0.95
C LYS A 30 5.59 2.21 -1.93
N ILE A 31 5.52 3.02 -2.98
CA ILE A 31 4.54 2.96 -4.05
C ILE A 31 5.28 2.82 -5.38
N VAL A 32 4.90 1.86 -6.19
CA VAL A 32 5.43 1.63 -7.53
C VAL A 32 4.29 1.70 -8.53
N VAL A 33 4.44 2.52 -9.56
CA VAL A 33 3.44 2.71 -10.62
C VAL A 33 3.91 2.03 -11.90
N THR A 34 3.03 1.24 -12.49
CA THR A 34 3.20 0.67 -13.82
C THR A 34 2.06 1.09 -14.73
N ASP A 35 2.09 0.71 -16.00
CA ASP A 35 0.99 1.00 -16.92
C ASP A 35 -0.32 0.30 -16.50
N ASP A 36 -0.21 -0.89 -15.90
CA ASP A 36 -1.33 -1.77 -15.61
C ASP A 36 -1.80 -1.70 -14.15
N ALA A 37 -0.96 -1.25 -13.24
CA ALA A 37 -1.26 -1.28 -11.81
C ALA A 37 -0.44 -0.27 -10.99
N VAL A 38 -0.97 0.03 -9.81
CA VAL A 38 -0.22 0.68 -8.73
C VAL A 38 0.01 -0.34 -7.63
N TYR A 39 1.24 -0.48 -7.19
CA TYR A 39 1.67 -1.37 -6.12
C TYR A 39 2.10 -0.58 -4.90
N ALA A 40 1.72 -1.07 -3.73
CA ALA A 40 2.25 -0.60 -2.46
C ALA A 40 2.52 -1.78 -1.54
N PHE A 41 3.39 -1.60 -0.54
CA PHE A 41 3.79 -2.69 0.32
C PHE A 41 3.90 -2.25 1.77
N THR A 42 3.36 -3.07 2.67
CA THR A 42 3.55 -2.95 4.11
C THR A 42 4.36 -4.14 4.61
N GLY A 43 5.35 -3.90 5.46
CA GLY A 43 6.20 -4.95 6.03
C GLY A 43 7.67 -4.74 5.72
N THR A 44 8.41 -5.83 5.61
CA THR A 44 9.85 -5.82 5.31
C THR A 44 10.09 -5.47 3.85
N LEU A 45 10.80 -4.37 3.60
CA LEU A 45 10.98 -3.81 2.25
C LEU A 45 11.64 -4.77 1.24
N PRO A 46 12.61 -5.62 1.61
CA PRO A 46 13.16 -6.61 0.67
C PRO A 46 12.13 -7.56 0.06
N ALA A 47 10.98 -7.76 0.71
CA ALA A 47 9.93 -8.61 0.17
C ALA A 47 9.08 -7.93 -0.93
N MET A 48 9.13 -6.61 -1.06
CA MET A 48 8.28 -5.86 -1.99
C MET A 48 8.54 -6.23 -3.45
N ALA A 49 9.78 -6.18 -3.91
CA ALA A 49 10.11 -6.43 -5.30
C ALA A 49 9.78 -7.87 -5.75
N PRO A 50 10.15 -8.93 -4.98
CA PRO A 50 9.72 -10.28 -5.32
C PRO A 50 8.22 -10.47 -5.39
N MET A 51 7.45 -9.83 -4.50
CA MET A 51 5.99 -9.92 -4.52
C MET A 51 5.37 -9.20 -5.71
N ILE A 52 5.92 -8.08 -6.12
CA ILE A 52 5.47 -7.38 -7.33
C ILE A 52 5.73 -8.26 -8.57
N GLU A 53 6.91 -8.84 -8.71
CA GLU A 53 7.22 -9.72 -9.84
C GLU A 53 6.35 -10.98 -9.85
N TRP A 54 6.07 -11.56 -8.69
CA TRP A 54 5.13 -12.67 -8.56
C TRP A 54 3.72 -12.29 -9.06
N HIS A 55 3.22 -11.11 -8.68
CA HIS A 55 1.92 -10.63 -9.15
C HIS A 55 1.90 -10.39 -10.67
N LYS A 56 2.93 -9.77 -11.21
CA LYS A 56 3.08 -9.55 -12.67
C LYS A 56 3.11 -10.86 -13.46
N ALA A 57 3.64 -11.91 -12.87
CA ALA A 57 3.69 -13.25 -13.48
C ALA A 57 2.37 -14.03 -13.39
N GLY A 58 1.30 -13.42 -12.85
CA GLY A 58 -0.04 -14.00 -12.78
C GLY A 58 -0.51 -14.41 -11.39
N ALA A 59 0.24 -14.08 -10.35
CA ALA A 59 -0.12 -14.35 -8.95
C ALA A 59 -0.46 -15.82 -8.66
N ASP A 60 0.32 -16.73 -9.22
CA ASP A 60 0.12 -18.18 -9.07
C ASP A 60 0.48 -18.61 -7.63
N PRO A 61 -0.47 -19.19 -6.87
CA PRO A 61 -0.23 -19.64 -5.50
C PRO A 61 0.91 -20.63 -5.35
N ASP A 62 1.15 -21.45 -6.36
CA ASP A 62 2.20 -22.47 -6.36
C ASP A 62 3.59 -21.89 -6.64
N LYS A 63 3.67 -20.63 -7.03
CA LYS A 63 4.91 -19.92 -7.40
C LYS A 63 5.25 -18.76 -6.49
N LEU A 64 4.76 -18.76 -5.26
CA LEU A 64 5.14 -17.75 -4.27
C LEU A 64 6.66 -17.70 -4.12
N PRO A 65 7.23 -16.48 -3.96
CA PRO A 65 8.66 -16.35 -3.69
C PRO A 65 9.07 -17.14 -2.45
N SER A 66 9.94 -18.14 -2.64
CA SER A 66 10.41 -19.01 -1.55
C SER A 66 11.55 -18.42 -0.73
N ASN A 67 12.16 -17.34 -1.24
CA ASN A 67 13.34 -16.70 -0.67
C ASN A 67 13.02 -15.49 0.22
N LEU A 68 11.77 -15.31 0.61
CA LEU A 68 11.37 -14.23 1.51
C LEU A 68 11.89 -14.46 2.94
N GLY A 69 12.16 -15.73 3.32
CA GLY A 69 12.69 -16.08 4.64
C GLY A 69 11.77 -15.64 5.76
N SER A 70 12.32 -14.85 6.69
CA SER A 70 11.55 -14.19 7.75
C SER A 70 10.90 -12.87 7.30
N ASP A 71 11.13 -12.44 6.07
CA ASP A 71 10.52 -11.24 5.52
C ASP A 71 9.02 -11.46 5.33
N TRP A 72 8.25 -10.49 5.74
CA TRP A 72 6.80 -10.57 5.73
C TRP A 72 6.17 -9.22 5.40
N GLY A 73 4.92 -9.26 5.04
CA GLY A 73 4.18 -8.05 4.73
C GLY A 73 2.95 -8.35 3.88
N SER A 74 2.43 -7.30 3.30
CA SER A 74 1.30 -7.38 2.37
C SER A 74 1.55 -6.53 1.14
N LEU A 75 1.32 -7.13 -0.02
CA LEU A 75 1.28 -6.42 -1.29
C LEU A 75 -0.13 -5.87 -1.52
N ILE A 76 -0.23 -4.57 -1.65
CA ILE A 76 -1.46 -3.88 -2.06
C ILE A 76 -1.36 -3.59 -3.55
N VAL A 77 -2.40 -3.93 -4.29
CA VAL A 77 -2.48 -3.74 -5.74
C VAL A 77 -3.75 -2.96 -6.07
N ILE A 78 -3.62 -2.00 -6.96
CA ILE A 78 -4.75 -1.26 -7.53
C ILE A 78 -4.67 -1.40 -9.05
N ASN A 79 -5.66 -2.05 -9.66
CA ASN A 79 -5.73 -2.23 -11.10
C ASN A 79 -7.17 -2.13 -11.62
N HIS A 80 -7.32 -2.18 -12.94
CA HIS A 80 -8.64 -2.08 -13.59
C HIS A 80 -9.54 -3.26 -13.33
N ASP A 81 -8.99 -4.46 -13.19
CA ASP A 81 -9.76 -5.70 -13.15
C ASP A 81 -10.37 -5.95 -11.76
N ASP A 82 -9.58 -5.76 -10.73
CA ASP A 82 -9.94 -6.13 -9.36
C ASP A 82 -10.07 -4.92 -8.41
N GLY A 83 -9.73 -3.72 -8.87
CA GLY A 83 -9.70 -2.53 -8.03
C GLY A 83 -8.61 -2.58 -6.96
N ILE A 84 -8.98 -2.29 -5.72
CA ILE A 84 -8.07 -2.31 -4.58
C ILE A 84 -8.10 -3.70 -3.96
N HIS A 85 -6.97 -4.38 -3.94
CA HIS A 85 -6.85 -5.70 -3.32
C HIS A 85 -5.48 -5.92 -2.68
N LYS A 86 -5.39 -6.93 -1.84
CA LYS A 86 -4.21 -7.23 -1.04
C LYS A 86 -3.88 -8.71 -1.07
N TYR A 87 -2.58 -9.02 -1.10
CA TYR A 87 -2.02 -10.34 -0.87
C TYR A 87 -1.06 -10.30 0.31
N ALA A 88 -1.27 -11.14 1.30
CA ALA A 88 -0.31 -11.32 2.39
C ALA A 88 0.80 -12.30 1.98
N CYS A 89 2.04 -12.03 2.39
CA CYS A 89 3.18 -12.93 2.11
C CYS A 89 3.02 -14.32 2.75
N SER A 90 2.27 -14.42 3.84
CA SER A 90 2.05 -15.66 4.57
C SER A 90 0.95 -16.55 3.99
N CYS A 91 0.11 -16.00 3.13
CA CYS A 91 -0.94 -16.74 2.44
C CYS A 91 -1.33 -16.01 1.15
N VAL A 92 -1.73 -16.79 0.15
CA VAL A 92 -2.09 -16.29 -1.17
C VAL A 92 -3.55 -15.85 -1.30
N TYR A 93 -4.19 -15.58 -0.19
CA TYR A 93 -5.58 -15.13 -0.22
C TYR A 93 -5.67 -13.68 -0.72
N LYS A 94 -6.40 -13.50 -1.83
CA LYS A 94 -6.73 -12.18 -2.36
C LYS A 94 -7.91 -11.59 -1.61
N GLU A 95 -7.71 -10.45 -0.97
CA GLU A 95 -8.72 -9.72 -0.23
C GLU A 95 -9.00 -8.38 -0.92
N CYS A 96 -10.25 -8.13 -1.29
CA CYS A 96 -10.66 -6.92 -2.01
C CYS A 96 -11.24 -5.88 -1.06
N PHE A 97 -11.02 -4.60 -1.37
CA PHE A 97 -11.42 -3.47 -0.54
C PHE A 97 -12.09 -2.37 -1.35
N SER A 98 -12.89 -1.56 -0.66
CA SER A 98 -13.45 -0.32 -1.19
C SER A 98 -12.85 0.90 -0.47
N PRO A 99 -12.54 1.98 -1.19
CA PRO A 99 -12.04 3.20 -0.55
C PRO A 99 -13.16 3.90 0.27
N PRO A 100 -12.83 4.61 1.37
CA PRO A 100 -11.48 4.76 1.91
C PRO A 100 -11.01 3.52 2.67
N ILE A 101 -9.72 3.22 2.54
CA ILE A 101 -9.07 2.12 3.26
C ILE A 101 -7.63 2.49 3.61
N ALA A 102 -7.08 1.92 4.67
CA ALA A 102 -5.71 2.14 5.07
C ALA A 102 -5.06 0.85 5.54
N PHE A 103 -3.74 0.78 5.43
CA PHE A 103 -2.94 -0.38 5.78
C PHE A 103 -1.68 0.04 6.55
N GLY A 104 -1.19 -0.84 7.40
CA GLY A 104 0.05 -0.64 8.14
C GLY A 104 -0.15 -0.05 9.53
N ALA A 105 0.94 0.45 10.11
CA ALA A 105 0.99 0.85 11.52
C ALA A 105 0.03 1.99 11.90
N GLY A 106 -0.20 2.93 10.98
CA GLY A 106 -1.09 4.07 11.20
C GLY A 106 -2.49 3.91 10.59
N ALA A 107 -2.87 2.70 10.18
CA ALA A 107 -4.11 2.46 9.42
C ALA A 107 -5.37 3.00 10.09
N ASP A 108 -5.54 2.76 11.39
CA ASP A 108 -6.75 3.16 12.12
C ASP A 108 -6.88 4.69 12.17
N TYR A 109 -5.77 5.38 12.40
CA TYR A 109 -5.74 6.85 12.42
C TYR A 109 -5.98 7.44 11.02
N ALA A 110 -5.37 6.87 10.00
CA ALA A 110 -5.54 7.30 8.62
C ALA A 110 -7.00 7.12 8.16
N LEU A 111 -7.58 5.97 8.46
CA LEU A 111 -8.97 5.68 8.13
C LEU A 111 -9.91 6.66 8.82
N GLY A 112 -9.70 6.92 10.11
CA GLY A 112 -10.48 7.92 10.86
C GLY A 112 -10.38 9.31 10.26
N ALA A 113 -9.18 9.75 9.88
CA ALA A 113 -8.98 11.05 9.23
C ALA A 113 -9.71 11.15 7.89
N MET A 114 -9.64 10.12 7.05
CA MET A 114 -10.34 10.09 5.75
C MET A 114 -11.86 10.07 5.90
N TRP A 115 -12.40 9.39 6.90
CA TRP A 115 -13.83 9.42 7.22
C TRP A 115 -14.32 10.80 7.66
N HIS A 116 -13.43 11.65 8.16
CA HIS A 116 -13.71 13.05 8.53
C HIS A 116 -13.33 14.04 7.43
N GLY A 117 -13.09 13.59 6.21
CA GLY A 117 -12.92 14.41 5.03
C GLY A 117 -11.47 14.69 4.61
N ALA A 118 -10.46 14.14 5.28
CA ALA A 118 -9.08 14.26 4.83
C ALA A 118 -8.86 13.44 3.55
N SER A 119 -7.97 13.93 2.67
CA SER A 119 -7.45 13.11 1.57
C SER A 119 -6.50 12.03 2.11
N ALA A 120 -6.20 11.02 1.28
CA ALA A 120 -5.22 10.01 1.65
C ALA A 120 -3.87 10.62 2.00
N ARG A 121 -3.40 11.59 1.22
CA ARG A 121 -2.16 12.33 1.51
C ARG A 121 -2.22 13.07 2.84
N GLU A 122 -3.27 13.85 3.08
CA GLU A 122 -3.45 14.59 4.35
C GLU A 122 -3.49 13.64 5.55
N ALA A 123 -4.14 12.48 5.41
CA ALA A 123 -4.21 11.48 6.45
C ALA A 123 -2.82 10.94 6.82
N VAL A 124 -1.98 10.62 5.82
CA VAL A 124 -0.61 10.16 6.06
C VAL A 124 0.26 11.27 6.64
N GLU A 125 0.15 12.49 6.13
CA GLU A 125 0.87 13.67 6.67
C GLU A 125 0.54 13.90 8.15
N TYR A 126 -0.73 13.80 8.52
CA TYR A 126 -1.18 13.90 9.90
C TYR A 126 -0.50 12.85 10.81
N ILE A 127 -0.43 11.61 10.36
CA ILE A 127 0.18 10.54 11.13
C ILE A 127 1.69 10.73 11.27
N CYS A 128 2.36 11.23 10.22
CA CYS A 128 3.79 11.57 10.28
C CYS A 128 4.11 12.57 11.37
N GLU A 129 3.21 13.50 11.64
CA GLU A 129 3.36 14.51 12.70
C GLU A 129 3.08 13.98 14.11
N ARG A 130 2.33 12.87 14.22
CA ARG A 130 1.77 12.39 15.49
C ARG A 130 2.34 11.08 15.99
N THR A 131 3.07 10.34 15.17
CA THR A 131 3.62 9.05 15.56
C THR A 131 5.10 8.92 15.20
N ASN A 132 5.80 8.05 15.94
CA ASN A 132 7.20 7.74 15.67
C ASN A 132 7.38 6.61 14.65
N HIS A 133 6.28 5.98 14.21
CA HIS A 133 6.32 4.80 13.35
C HIS A 133 6.10 5.13 11.88
N THR A 134 5.68 6.34 11.59
CA THR A 134 5.37 6.85 10.27
C THR A 134 6.02 8.22 10.14
N GLY A 135 6.66 8.51 9.04
CA GLY A 135 7.37 9.76 8.87
C GLY A 135 8.04 9.86 7.52
N GLY A 136 8.96 10.83 7.41
CA GLY A 136 9.66 11.11 6.18
C GLY A 136 8.78 11.81 5.14
N GLU A 137 9.21 11.77 3.90
CA GLU A 137 8.51 12.39 2.78
C GLU A 137 7.29 11.56 2.37
N VAL A 138 6.12 12.19 2.35
CA VAL A 138 4.89 11.54 1.90
C VAL A 138 4.82 11.54 0.38
N MET A 139 4.65 10.34 -0.20
CA MET A 139 4.41 10.14 -1.62
C MET A 139 2.92 9.90 -1.84
N SER A 140 2.36 10.50 -2.88
CA SER A 140 0.99 10.22 -3.32
C SER A 140 0.91 10.05 -4.83
N VAL A 141 -0.02 9.21 -5.27
CA VAL A 141 -0.24 8.86 -6.68
C VAL A 141 -1.73 8.88 -6.97
N ASP A 142 -2.11 9.53 -8.08
CA ASP A 142 -3.49 9.52 -8.58
C ASP A 142 -3.87 8.11 -9.09
N ILE A 143 -4.96 7.57 -8.59
CA ILE A 143 -5.44 6.22 -8.93
C ILE A 143 -6.79 6.23 -9.66
N ARG A 144 -7.34 7.40 -9.98
CA ARG A 144 -8.69 7.51 -10.57
C ARG A 144 -8.83 6.72 -11.86
N ARG A 145 -7.78 6.67 -12.67
CA ARG A 145 -7.78 5.91 -13.94
C ARG A 145 -8.04 4.41 -13.74
N PHE A 146 -7.61 3.84 -12.61
CA PHE A 146 -7.80 2.42 -12.30
C PHE A 146 -9.16 2.12 -11.67
N LEU A 147 -9.79 3.11 -11.02
CA LEU A 147 -11.05 2.92 -10.31
C LEU A 147 -12.29 3.33 -11.14
N ALA A 148 -12.12 4.05 -12.23
CA ALA A 148 -13.23 4.56 -13.03
C ALA A 148 -14.13 3.45 -13.60
N GLN A 149 -13.57 2.33 -14.03
CA GLN A 149 -14.30 1.21 -14.62
C GLN A 149 -15.08 0.37 -13.61
N ILE A 150 -14.70 0.40 -12.33
CA ILE A 150 -15.36 -0.37 -11.28
C ILE A 150 -16.75 0.20 -10.96
N LYS A 151 -16.92 1.51 -11.12
CA LYS A 151 -18.23 2.16 -10.96
C LYS A 151 -19.25 1.74 -12.03
N GLU A 152 -18.79 1.49 -13.25
CA GLU A 152 -19.65 1.06 -14.36
C GLU A 152 -20.12 -0.41 -14.20
N ALA A 153 -19.30 -1.24 -13.58
CA ALA A 153 -19.63 -2.65 -13.34
C ALA A 153 -20.54 -2.87 -12.11
N ALA A 154 -20.64 -1.90 -11.20
CA ALA A 154 -21.47 -1.95 -9.99
C ALA A 154 -22.87 -1.30 -10.16
N GLU A 155 -23.08 -0.59 -11.25
CA GLU A 155 -24.37 -0.02 -11.68
C GLU A 155 -25.08 -0.94 -12.69
#